data_1e49ec97664ea8aff34ff9a2cfcfefc6
#
_entry.id   1e49ec97664ea8aff34ff9a2cfcfefc6
#
_cell.length_a   1.000
_cell.length_b   1.000
_cell.length_c   1.000
_cell.angle_alpha   90.00
_cell.angle_beta   90.00
_cell.angle_gamma   90.00
#
_symmetry.space_group_name_H-M   'P 1'
#
loop_
_entity.id
_entity.type
_entity.pdbx_description
1 polymer ?
#
loop_
_entity_poly.entity_id
_entity_poly.type
_entity_poly.pdbx_seq_one_letter_code
_entity_poly.pdbx_strand_id
1 'polypeptide(L)'
;MSINKEQDFGTPASESTKLVNLEIDGFKVSVPEGTSIMRAAASIGIDIPKLCATDSIEPFGSCRLCVVQIEGGRGMPASCTTPAAEGLKVVTQNQKLAEVRRGVMELYISDHPLDCLTCSSNGDCELQDMAGAVGLREVRYNPVETHLHAVKDESNPYFSFDPSKCIVCSRCVRACEETQGTFALTIDGRGFDSKVSPGQNEAFMDSECVSCGACVQACPTATLMEKSVIDHGQPEHAIITTCAYCGVGCSFRAEMKGEQVIRMVPNKDGKANHGHSCIKGRFAFGYATHKDRITKPMIRASIKDAWQEVSWEEAINHAASELKRIQAKYGKNAIGGITSSRCTNEEAYLVQKLIRAGFGNNNVDTCARVCHSPTGYGLKQTFGESSGTQNFDSVMKADVIVLMGVNPTDGHPVFGSMMKKRLRQGAKLIVIDPRNIDLVKTAHVQADYHLKLRPGTNVAVVNALAHVIITENLVDEDFVNARCDITSFNKWRTFVSDLSLIHI
;
A
#
# COMPACT_ATOMS: atom_id res chain seq x y z
N MET A 1 11.52 -22.40 6.74
CA MET A 1 11.53 -20.96 6.38
C MET A 1 10.81 -20.82 5.06
N SER A 2 9.79 -19.98 5.00
CA SER A 2 9.15 -19.63 3.72
C SER A 2 10.21 -18.99 2.82
N ILE A 3 10.37 -19.51 1.61
CA ILE A 3 11.38 -19.10 0.61
C ILE A 3 11.23 -17.60 0.24
N ASN A 4 10.16 -16.95 0.69
CA ASN A 4 9.70 -15.66 0.21
C ASN A 4 9.55 -14.57 1.29
N LYS A 5 9.98 -14.82 2.53
CA LYS A 5 9.89 -13.78 3.57
C LYS A 5 10.95 -12.70 3.34
N GLU A 6 10.50 -11.45 3.22
CA GLU A 6 11.39 -10.29 3.28
C GLU A 6 12.02 -10.21 4.68
N GLN A 7 13.25 -9.69 4.75
CA GLN A 7 13.90 -9.47 6.04
C GLN A 7 13.07 -8.47 6.88
N ASP A 8 12.76 -8.85 8.11
CA ASP A 8 12.04 -8.03 9.08
C ASP A 8 12.95 -7.66 10.23
N PHE A 9 13.35 -6.38 10.29
CA PHE A 9 14.22 -5.84 11.33
C PHE A 9 13.50 -5.62 12.69
N GLY A 10 12.23 -5.96 12.79
CA GLY A 10 11.45 -5.95 14.02
C GLY A 10 10.86 -4.61 14.44
N THR A 11 11.38 -3.50 13.97
CA THR A 11 10.83 -2.15 14.20
C THR A 11 11.14 -1.24 13.01
N PRO A 12 10.37 -0.17 12.78
CA PRO A 12 10.66 0.82 11.75
C PRO A 12 12.07 1.42 11.88
N ALA A 13 12.60 1.91 10.75
CA ALA A 13 13.89 2.60 10.74
C ALA A 13 13.78 3.99 11.37
N SER A 14 14.81 4.41 12.12
CA SER A 14 14.91 5.80 12.56
C SER A 14 15.39 6.70 11.43
N GLU A 15 14.81 7.90 11.30
CA GLU A 15 15.21 8.94 10.34
C GLU A 15 16.32 9.86 10.88
N SER A 16 16.81 9.64 12.12
CA SER A 16 17.84 10.48 12.73
C SER A 16 19.17 10.36 11.97
N THR A 17 19.85 11.49 11.80
CA THR A 17 21.22 11.55 11.26
C THR A 17 22.29 11.41 12.34
N LYS A 18 21.91 11.54 13.61
CA LYS A 18 22.80 11.38 14.75
C LYS A 18 22.98 9.91 15.07
N LEU A 19 24.22 9.46 15.20
CA LEU A 19 24.54 8.07 15.52
C LEU A 19 24.77 7.89 17.03
N VAL A 20 24.42 6.72 17.52
CA VAL A 20 24.73 6.23 18.88
C VAL A 20 25.46 4.90 18.78
N ASN A 21 26.41 4.67 19.70
CA ASN A 21 27.22 3.47 19.74
C ASN A 21 26.85 2.63 20.96
N LEU A 22 26.66 1.34 20.74
CA LEU A 22 26.35 0.38 21.80
C LEU A 22 27.09 -0.93 21.55
N GLU A 23 27.05 -1.82 22.52
CA GLU A 23 27.57 -3.17 22.43
C GLU A 23 26.42 -4.19 22.59
N ILE A 24 26.31 -5.13 21.67
CA ILE A 24 25.30 -6.21 21.70
C ILE A 24 26.07 -7.54 21.64
N ASP A 25 25.95 -8.36 22.68
CA ASP A 25 26.65 -9.66 22.82
C ASP A 25 28.16 -9.59 22.51
N GLY A 26 28.81 -8.48 22.90
CA GLY A 26 30.23 -8.23 22.67
C GLY A 26 30.56 -7.55 21.33
N PHE A 27 29.58 -7.37 20.43
CA PHE A 27 29.78 -6.69 19.15
C PHE A 27 29.47 -5.19 19.27
N LYS A 28 30.37 -4.33 18.79
CA LYS A 28 30.15 -2.89 18.71
C LYS A 28 29.25 -2.58 17.52
N VAL A 29 28.21 -1.81 17.76
CA VAL A 29 27.17 -1.44 16.78
C VAL A 29 26.98 0.07 16.81
N SER A 30 26.92 0.70 15.64
CA SER A 30 26.59 2.12 15.48
C SER A 30 25.29 2.24 14.68
N VAL A 31 24.28 2.90 15.24
CA VAL A 31 22.96 3.04 14.63
C VAL A 31 22.43 4.46 14.80
N PRO A 32 21.50 4.92 13.95
CA PRO A 32 20.79 6.18 14.15
C PRO A 32 20.12 6.27 15.52
N GLU A 33 20.18 7.43 16.17
CA GLU A 33 19.48 7.70 17.43
C GLU A 33 17.99 7.42 17.29
N GLY A 34 17.34 6.79 18.28
CA GLY A 34 15.95 6.35 18.21
C GLY A 34 15.76 4.95 17.61
N THR A 35 16.80 4.33 17.06
CA THR A 35 16.75 2.92 16.64
C THR A 35 16.52 2.03 17.86
N SER A 36 15.60 1.07 17.78
CA SER A 36 15.38 0.11 18.87
C SER A 36 16.56 -0.86 19.02
N ILE A 37 16.77 -1.40 20.22
CA ILE A 37 17.76 -2.46 20.45
C ILE A 37 17.51 -3.66 19.53
N MET A 38 16.25 -4.01 19.28
CA MET A 38 15.88 -5.10 18.38
C MET A 38 16.40 -4.86 16.96
N ARG A 39 16.17 -3.69 16.40
CA ARG A 39 16.63 -3.35 15.05
C ARG A 39 18.15 -3.25 14.98
N ALA A 40 18.79 -2.69 16.02
CA ALA A 40 20.24 -2.65 16.12
C ALA A 40 20.86 -4.07 16.12
N ALA A 41 20.27 -5.01 16.85
CA ALA A 41 20.69 -6.43 16.85
C ALA A 41 20.49 -7.06 15.47
N ALA A 42 19.33 -6.89 14.86
CA ALA A 42 19.02 -7.42 13.53
C ALA A 42 19.97 -6.90 12.44
N SER A 43 20.45 -5.64 12.54
CA SER A 43 21.38 -5.05 11.57
C SER A 43 22.76 -5.71 11.55
N ILE A 44 23.12 -6.44 12.60
CA ILE A 44 24.36 -7.23 12.69
C ILE A 44 24.14 -8.74 12.67
N GLY A 45 22.92 -9.17 12.27
CA GLY A 45 22.58 -10.60 12.12
C GLY A 45 22.22 -11.31 13.43
N ILE A 46 21.95 -10.59 14.51
CA ILE A 46 21.47 -11.15 15.78
C ILE A 46 19.95 -11.12 15.81
N ASP A 47 19.30 -12.27 15.72
CA ASP A 47 17.86 -12.41 15.76
C ASP A 47 17.34 -12.51 17.19
N ILE A 48 16.50 -11.56 17.60
CA ILE A 48 15.80 -11.58 18.88
C ILE A 48 14.36 -12.07 18.63
N PRO A 49 13.90 -13.14 19.31
CA PRO A 49 12.54 -13.67 19.12
C PRO A 49 11.46 -12.61 19.34
N LYS A 50 10.44 -12.56 18.46
CA LYS A 50 9.37 -11.58 18.49
C LYS A 50 8.07 -12.12 17.93
N LEU A 51 6.92 -11.56 18.33
CA LEU A 51 5.60 -11.85 17.77
C LEU A 51 4.80 -10.56 17.50
N CYS A 52 4.81 -9.58 18.42
CA CYS A 52 4.01 -8.37 18.29
C CYS A 52 4.72 -7.24 17.52
N ALA A 53 5.99 -7.37 17.20
CA ALA A 53 6.79 -6.36 16.52
C ALA A 53 7.07 -6.74 15.07
N THR A 54 7.11 -5.76 14.17
CA THR A 54 7.53 -5.84 12.77
C THR A 54 8.02 -4.47 12.33
N ASP A 55 8.82 -4.41 11.29
CA ASP A 55 9.41 -3.16 10.80
C ASP A 55 8.45 -2.27 9.98
N SER A 56 7.21 -2.71 9.77
CA SER A 56 6.18 -1.96 9.03
C SER A 56 5.18 -1.19 9.90
N ILE A 57 5.21 -1.39 11.23
CA ILE A 57 4.34 -0.70 12.20
C ILE A 57 5.12 -0.39 13.49
N GLU A 58 4.69 0.64 14.22
CA GLU A 58 5.34 1.04 15.48
C GLU A 58 5.29 -0.08 16.53
N PRO A 59 6.38 -0.31 17.28
CA PRO A 59 6.43 -1.37 18.27
C PRO A 59 5.53 -1.09 19.49
N PHE A 60 4.90 -2.12 20.03
CA PHE A 60 3.99 -2.02 21.17
C PHE A 60 4.50 -2.74 22.44
N GLY A 61 5.38 -3.73 22.28
CA GLY A 61 5.98 -4.46 23.40
C GLY A 61 5.05 -5.42 24.14
N SER A 62 3.89 -5.79 23.57
CA SER A 62 2.87 -6.61 24.23
C SER A 62 3.28 -8.06 24.43
N CYS A 63 3.95 -8.70 23.48
CA CYS A 63 4.23 -10.13 23.54
C CYS A 63 5.30 -10.54 24.57
N ARG A 64 6.16 -9.64 24.96
CA ARG A 64 7.27 -9.85 25.93
C ARG A 64 8.27 -10.96 25.54
N LEU A 65 8.25 -11.43 24.31
CA LEU A 65 9.16 -12.45 23.83
C LEU A 65 10.57 -11.88 23.54
N CYS A 66 10.64 -10.60 23.17
CA CYS A 66 11.87 -9.93 22.78
C CYS A 66 12.68 -9.32 23.96
N VAL A 67 12.50 -9.83 25.18
CA VAL A 67 13.23 -9.33 26.37
C VAL A 67 14.73 -9.54 26.24
N VAL A 68 15.49 -8.55 26.71
CA VAL A 68 16.96 -8.55 26.75
C VAL A 68 17.44 -8.14 28.12
N GLN A 69 18.73 -8.33 28.40
CA GLN A 69 19.37 -7.84 29.60
C GLN A 69 20.31 -6.68 29.24
N ILE A 70 20.28 -5.63 30.03
CA ILE A 70 21.19 -4.47 29.91
C ILE A 70 22.12 -4.48 31.11
N GLU A 71 23.44 -4.37 30.90
CA GLU A 71 24.42 -4.34 31.95
C GLU A 71 24.16 -3.12 32.89
N GLY A 72 24.11 -3.36 34.20
CA GLY A 72 23.76 -2.34 35.20
C GLY A 72 22.26 -1.94 35.22
N GLY A 73 21.46 -2.45 34.31
CA GLY A 73 20.02 -2.19 34.25
C GLY A 73 19.18 -3.08 35.18
N ARG A 74 17.96 -2.60 35.51
CA ARG A 74 17.01 -3.38 36.30
C ARG A 74 16.03 -4.09 35.39
N GLY A 75 15.78 -5.37 35.67
CA GLY A 75 14.78 -6.16 34.95
C GLY A 75 15.23 -6.62 33.54
N MET A 76 14.25 -6.97 32.71
CA MET A 76 14.44 -7.40 31.32
C MET A 76 13.52 -6.58 30.40
N PRO A 77 14.00 -5.46 29.86
CA PRO A 77 13.21 -4.63 28.97
C PRO A 77 12.92 -5.35 27.64
N ALA A 78 11.83 -4.96 26.99
CA ALA A 78 11.52 -5.40 25.63
C ALA A 78 12.40 -4.64 24.62
N SER A 79 13.23 -5.36 23.87
CA SER A 79 14.16 -4.75 22.91
C SER A 79 13.47 -3.98 21.77
N CYS A 80 12.23 -4.33 21.44
CA CYS A 80 11.47 -3.64 20.40
C CYS A 80 11.03 -2.22 20.80
N THR A 81 10.84 -1.93 22.09
CA THR A 81 10.40 -0.62 22.59
C THR A 81 11.51 0.13 23.36
N THR A 82 12.69 -0.45 23.48
CA THR A 82 13.83 0.18 24.16
C THR A 82 14.76 0.75 23.10
N PRO A 83 14.97 2.09 23.08
CA PRO A 83 15.89 2.70 22.13
C PRO A 83 17.35 2.35 22.46
N ALA A 84 18.16 2.24 21.44
CA ALA A 84 19.61 2.20 21.53
C ALA A 84 20.13 3.55 22.09
N ALA A 85 21.10 3.50 22.99
CA ALA A 85 21.72 4.69 23.55
C ALA A 85 23.24 4.49 23.69
N GLU A 86 23.96 5.60 23.77
CA GLU A 86 25.41 5.61 23.82
C GLU A 86 25.93 4.81 25.02
N GLY A 87 26.86 3.91 24.75
CA GLY A 87 27.54 3.09 25.78
C GLY A 87 26.73 1.96 26.37
N LEU A 88 25.50 1.69 25.90
CA LEU A 88 24.72 0.51 26.35
C LEU A 88 25.44 -0.78 26.03
N LYS A 89 25.43 -1.70 26.99
CA LYS A 89 25.85 -3.08 26.78
C LYS A 89 24.66 -4.00 26.97
N VAL A 90 24.31 -4.71 25.92
CA VAL A 90 23.10 -5.55 25.80
C VAL A 90 23.51 -6.99 25.66
N VAL A 91 22.85 -7.85 26.43
CA VAL A 91 22.93 -9.31 26.30
C VAL A 91 21.61 -9.82 25.77
N THR A 92 21.65 -10.47 24.61
CA THR A 92 20.44 -10.99 23.95
C THR A 92 20.20 -12.47 24.26
N GLN A 93 21.21 -13.22 24.72
CA GLN A 93 21.13 -14.65 25.00
C GLN A 93 21.82 -15.01 26.29
N ASN A 94 21.10 -15.60 27.21
CA ASN A 94 21.61 -16.31 28.40
C ASN A 94 20.52 -17.26 28.93
N GLN A 95 20.88 -18.11 29.91
CA GLN A 95 19.95 -19.08 30.47
C GLN A 95 18.65 -18.47 31.00
N LYS A 96 18.76 -17.35 31.74
CA LYS A 96 17.60 -16.66 32.31
C LYS A 96 16.65 -16.09 31.25
N LEU A 97 17.19 -15.50 30.19
CA LEU A 97 16.39 -15.03 29.04
C LEU A 97 15.72 -16.19 28.32
N ALA A 98 16.42 -17.30 28.14
CA ALA A 98 15.86 -18.49 27.51
C ALA A 98 14.69 -19.08 28.33
N GLU A 99 14.81 -19.14 29.65
CA GLU A 99 13.76 -19.60 30.56
C GLU A 99 12.52 -18.69 30.49
N VAL A 100 12.70 -17.37 30.53
CA VAL A 100 11.60 -16.39 30.44
C VAL A 100 10.90 -16.49 29.08
N ARG A 101 11.64 -16.52 27.97
CA ARG A 101 11.08 -16.62 26.63
C ARG A 101 10.29 -17.92 26.42
N ARG A 102 10.83 -19.03 26.94
CA ARG A 102 10.14 -20.33 26.90
C ARG A 102 8.84 -20.27 27.69
N GLY A 103 8.84 -19.73 28.92
CA GLY A 103 7.63 -19.56 29.71
C GLY A 103 6.57 -18.66 29.04
N VAL A 104 7.00 -17.58 28.38
CA VAL A 104 6.10 -16.74 27.58
C VAL A 104 5.48 -17.52 26.42
N MET A 105 6.28 -18.31 25.70
CA MET A 105 5.77 -19.13 24.59
C MET A 105 4.80 -20.22 25.07
N GLU A 106 5.07 -20.84 26.23
CA GLU A 106 4.17 -21.83 26.83
C GLU A 106 2.76 -21.22 27.09
N LEU A 107 2.72 -19.98 27.59
CA LEU A 107 1.45 -19.27 27.81
C LEU A 107 0.71 -19.01 26.49
N TYR A 108 1.41 -18.59 25.42
CA TYR A 108 0.78 -18.43 24.11
C TYR A 108 0.24 -19.74 23.55
N ILE A 109 1.02 -20.81 23.65
CA ILE A 109 0.64 -22.13 23.13
C ILE A 109 -0.48 -22.77 23.95
N SER A 110 -0.61 -22.47 25.25
CA SER A 110 -1.69 -23.01 26.09
C SER A 110 -3.09 -22.52 25.69
N ASP A 111 -3.18 -21.39 25.00
CA ASP A 111 -4.45 -20.83 24.48
C ASP A 111 -4.47 -20.79 22.93
N HIS A 112 -3.78 -21.74 22.29
CA HIS A 112 -3.73 -21.86 20.84
C HIS A 112 -4.01 -23.29 20.40
N PRO A 113 -4.84 -23.54 19.35
CA PRO A 113 -5.09 -24.90 18.89
C PRO A 113 -3.82 -25.54 18.34
N LEU A 114 -3.54 -26.78 18.76
CA LEU A 114 -2.35 -27.52 18.34
C LEU A 114 -2.61 -28.34 17.06
N ASP A 115 -3.32 -27.76 16.11
CA ASP A 115 -3.74 -28.35 14.84
C ASP A 115 -2.80 -28.04 13.66
N CYS A 116 -1.54 -27.74 13.93
CA CYS A 116 -0.55 -27.27 12.94
C CYS A 116 -0.52 -28.09 11.65
N LEU A 117 -0.69 -29.41 11.72
CA LEU A 117 -0.63 -30.30 10.55
C LEU A 117 -1.78 -30.07 9.57
N THR A 118 -2.91 -29.56 10.02
CA THR A 118 -4.09 -29.25 9.19
C THR A 118 -4.29 -27.75 8.98
N CYS A 119 -3.47 -26.92 9.60
CA CYS A 119 -3.54 -25.47 9.54
C CYS A 119 -3.02 -24.93 8.19
N SER A 120 -3.76 -24.03 7.56
CA SER A 120 -3.36 -23.42 6.28
C SER A 120 -2.07 -22.59 6.35
N SER A 121 -1.65 -22.15 7.55
CA SER A 121 -0.37 -21.45 7.79
C SER A 121 0.79 -22.40 8.12
N ASN A 122 0.62 -23.71 8.06
CA ASN A 122 1.72 -24.63 8.38
C ASN A 122 2.94 -24.35 7.50
N GLY A 123 4.09 -24.10 8.13
CA GLY A 123 5.33 -23.69 7.44
C GLY A 123 5.43 -22.22 7.06
N ASP A 124 4.37 -21.41 7.32
CA ASP A 124 4.34 -19.95 7.16
C ASP A 124 3.66 -19.28 8.36
N CYS A 125 4.08 -19.65 9.57
CA CYS A 125 3.51 -19.18 10.84
C CYS A 125 4.61 -18.72 11.80
N GLU A 126 4.63 -17.43 12.14
CA GLU A 126 5.64 -16.88 13.05
C GLU A 126 5.55 -17.46 14.47
N LEU A 127 4.34 -17.85 14.95
CA LEU A 127 4.19 -18.51 16.24
C LEU A 127 4.90 -19.87 16.26
N GLN A 128 4.77 -20.65 15.18
CA GLN A 128 5.43 -21.93 15.01
C GLN A 128 6.96 -21.77 14.96
N ASP A 129 7.44 -20.76 14.19
CA ASP A 129 8.86 -20.44 14.09
C ASP A 129 9.45 -20.05 15.46
N MET A 130 8.72 -19.22 16.23
CA MET A 130 9.17 -18.75 17.54
C MET A 130 9.13 -19.87 18.59
N ALA A 131 8.17 -20.78 18.55
CA ALA A 131 8.18 -21.98 19.42
C ALA A 131 9.44 -22.81 19.18
N GLY A 132 9.83 -22.99 17.90
CA GLY A 132 11.09 -23.62 17.53
C GLY A 132 12.32 -22.87 18.02
N ALA A 133 12.36 -21.55 17.82
CA ALA A 133 13.50 -20.68 18.19
C ALA A 133 13.78 -20.67 19.70
N VAL A 134 12.74 -20.71 20.55
CA VAL A 134 12.91 -20.77 22.02
C VAL A 134 13.08 -22.20 22.56
N GLY A 135 13.09 -23.20 21.68
CA GLY A 135 13.28 -24.61 22.05
C GLY A 135 12.10 -25.21 22.83
N LEU A 136 10.87 -24.72 22.61
CA LEU A 136 9.68 -25.28 23.22
C LEU A 136 9.36 -26.64 22.62
N ARG A 137 9.21 -27.66 23.45
CA ARG A 137 8.88 -29.05 23.06
C ARG A 137 7.65 -29.58 23.78
N GLU A 138 7.39 -29.06 24.98
CA GLU A 138 6.30 -29.52 25.85
C GLU A 138 5.65 -28.28 26.48
N VAL A 139 4.36 -28.35 26.72
CA VAL A 139 3.56 -27.30 27.41
C VAL A 139 3.20 -27.84 28.78
N ARG A 140 3.60 -27.12 29.83
CA ARG A 140 3.34 -27.51 31.23
C ARG A 140 1.93 -27.11 31.69
N TYR A 141 1.33 -26.13 31.03
CA TYR A 141 0.01 -25.58 31.43
C TYR A 141 -1.11 -26.33 30.70
N ASN A 142 -2.21 -26.57 31.43
CA ASN A 142 -3.43 -27.04 30.80
C ASN A 142 -3.94 -25.98 29.78
N PRO A 143 -4.55 -26.42 28.67
CA PRO A 143 -5.14 -25.50 27.71
C PRO A 143 -6.14 -24.55 28.39
N VAL A 144 -6.02 -23.26 28.11
CA VAL A 144 -7.00 -22.25 28.49
C VAL A 144 -7.95 -22.13 27.31
N GLU A 145 -9.14 -22.68 27.41
CA GLU A 145 -10.05 -22.87 26.26
C GLU A 145 -10.80 -21.55 25.87
N THR A 146 -10.25 -20.38 26.19
CA THR A 146 -10.96 -19.10 26.02
C THR A 146 -11.20 -18.76 24.55
N HIS A 147 -10.22 -18.96 23.66
CA HIS A 147 -10.35 -18.64 22.23
C HIS A 147 -10.70 -19.86 21.36
N LEU A 148 -10.51 -21.08 21.85
CA LEU A 148 -10.62 -22.30 21.03
C LEU A 148 -12.02 -22.54 20.44
N HIS A 149 -13.07 -21.97 21.03
CA HIS A 149 -14.46 -22.10 20.57
C HIS A 149 -14.99 -20.84 19.87
N ALA A 150 -14.13 -19.87 19.57
CA ALA A 150 -14.56 -18.66 18.88
C ALA A 150 -15.03 -18.98 17.45
N VAL A 151 -16.14 -18.35 17.05
CA VAL A 151 -16.73 -18.55 15.72
C VAL A 151 -15.89 -17.83 14.68
N LYS A 152 -15.56 -18.57 13.63
CA LYS A 152 -14.85 -18.07 12.47
C LYS A 152 -15.72 -17.12 11.64
N ASP A 153 -15.20 -15.96 11.25
CA ASP A 153 -15.87 -15.00 10.37
C ASP A 153 -15.40 -15.20 8.92
N GLU A 154 -16.32 -15.57 8.06
CA GLU A 154 -16.15 -15.76 6.63
C GLU A 154 -16.82 -14.68 5.78
N SER A 155 -17.32 -13.61 6.42
CA SER A 155 -18.07 -12.55 5.73
C SER A 155 -17.26 -11.82 4.67
N ASN A 156 -15.94 -11.60 4.91
CA ASN A 156 -15.10 -10.97 3.92
C ASN A 156 -14.82 -11.92 2.73
N PRO A 157 -15.03 -11.50 1.47
CA PRO A 157 -14.85 -12.38 0.31
C PRO A 157 -13.39 -12.77 0.03
N TYR A 158 -12.41 -12.07 0.59
CA TYR A 158 -10.98 -12.22 0.25
C TYR A 158 -10.16 -12.92 1.32
N PHE A 159 -10.54 -12.79 2.56
CA PHE A 159 -9.83 -13.40 3.69
C PHE A 159 -10.81 -13.92 4.74
N SER A 160 -10.32 -14.82 5.52
CA SER A 160 -11.01 -15.43 6.64
C SER A 160 -10.44 -14.88 7.94
N PHE A 161 -11.27 -14.70 8.96
CA PHE A 161 -10.89 -14.36 10.32
C PHE A 161 -11.25 -15.47 11.28
N ASP A 162 -10.23 -16.14 11.82
CA ASP A 162 -10.38 -17.23 12.79
C ASP A 162 -9.85 -16.79 14.15
N PRO A 163 -10.71 -16.29 15.06
CA PRO A 163 -10.29 -15.84 16.38
C PRO A 163 -9.67 -16.95 17.23
N SER A 164 -9.98 -18.24 16.98
CA SER A 164 -9.41 -19.37 17.73
C SER A 164 -7.88 -19.44 17.60
N LYS A 165 -7.32 -18.89 16.53
CA LYS A 165 -5.88 -18.86 16.26
C LYS A 165 -5.22 -17.52 16.63
N CYS A 166 -5.97 -16.62 17.29
CA CYS A 166 -5.49 -15.30 17.66
C CYS A 166 -4.63 -15.36 18.93
N ILE A 167 -3.46 -14.74 18.89
CA ILE A 167 -2.57 -14.56 20.05
C ILE A 167 -2.65 -13.15 20.64
N VAL A 168 -3.63 -12.37 20.26
CA VAL A 168 -3.89 -10.98 20.73
C VAL A 168 -2.66 -10.08 20.70
N CYS A 169 -1.80 -10.25 19.70
CA CYS A 169 -0.55 -9.46 19.55
C CYS A 169 -0.78 -8.02 19.09
N SER A 170 -2.01 -7.64 18.75
CA SER A 170 -2.45 -6.32 18.26
C SER A 170 -1.79 -5.83 16.95
N ARG A 171 -1.02 -6.63 16.22
CA ARG A 171 -0.41 -6.21 14.95
C ARG A 171 -1.46 -5.79 13.91
N CYS A 172 -2.56 -6.53 13.79
CA CYS A 172 -3.65 -6.23 12.86
C CYS A 172 -4.38 -4.93 13.21
N VAL A 173 -4.58 -4.66 14.50
CA VAL A 173 -5.21 -3.41 14.99
C VAL A 173 -4.34 -2.22 14.62
N ARG A 174 -3.04 -2.27 14.95
CA ARG A 174 -2.07 -1.20 14.60
C ARG A 174 -1.89 -1.06 13.09
N ALA A 175 -1.84 -2.14 12.32
CA ALA A 175 -1.79 -2.05 10.87
C ALA A 175 -3.03 -1.39 10.26
N CYS A 176 -4.22 -1.63 10.84
CA CYS A 176 -5.45 -0.95 10.44
C CYS A 176 -5.40 0.55 10.73
N GLU A 177 -4.83 0.95 11.87
CA GLU A 177 -4.65 2.33 12.28
C GLU A 177 -3.53 3.04 11.52
N GLU A 178 -2.31 2.49 11.57
CA GLU A 178 -1.10 3.17 11.11
C GLU A 178 -0.94 3.13 9.60
N THR A 179 -1.29 2.00 8.96
CA THR A 179 -1.10 1.81 7.51
C THR A 179 -2.30 2.34 6.73
N GLN A 180 -3.51 1.86 7.06
CA GLN A 180 -4.74 2.24 6.34
C GLN A 180 -5.41 3.49 6.92
N GLY A 181 -5.50 3.59 8.26
CA GLY A 181 -6.17 4.67 8.96
C GLY A 181 -7.70 4.59 8.93
N THR A 182 -8.25 3.38 8.89
CA THR A 182 -9.71 3.13 8.93
C THR A 182 -10.21 2.85 10.33
N PHE A 183 -9.33 2.34 11.22
CA PHE A 183 -9.68 2.00 12.63
C PHE A 183 -10.78 0.96 12.74
N ALA A 184 -10.90 0.07 11.75
CA ALA A 184 -11.93 -0.96 11.72
C ALA A 184 -11.71 -2.09 12.74
N LEU A 185 -10.53 -2.19 13.34
CA LEU A 185 -10.17 -3.22 14.32
C LEU A 185 -9.83 -2.61 15.67
N THR A 186 -10.28 -3.28 16.73
CA THR A 186 -9.96 -2.92 18.11
C THR A 186 -9.66 -4.16 18.95
N ILE A 187 -9.19 -3.97 20.19
CA ILE A 187 -9.16 -5.01 21.22
C ILE A 187 -10.39 -4.83 22.10
N ASP A 188 -11.20 -5.85 22.15
CA ASP A 188 -12.37 -5.96 23.04
C ASP A 188 -12.05 -6.87 24.24
N GLY A 189 -12.71 -6.65 25.37
CA GLY A 189 -12.49 -7.41 26.59
C GLY A 189 -11.18 -7.07 27.32
N ARG A 190 -10.83 -7.90 28.30
CA ARG A 190 -9.59 -7.77 29.10
C ARG A 190 -9.16 -9.13 29.65
N GLY A 191 -7.85 -9.24 29.95
CA GLY A 191 -7.27 -10.49 30.46
C GLY A 191 -7.42 -11.61 29.45
N PHE A 192 -7.87 -12.76 29.86
CA PHE A 192 -8.10 -13.92 28.98
C PHE A 192 -9.30 -13.73 28.04
N ASP A 193 -10.21 -12.80 28.33
CA ASP A 193 -11.34 -12.48 27.45
C ASP A 193 -10.97 -11.46 26.36
N SER A 194 -9.71 -11.02 26.31
CA SER A 194 -9.25 -10.09 25.30
C SER A 194 -9.27 -10.73 23.92
N LYS A 195 -9.92 -10.07 22.97
CA LYS A 195 -10.01 -10.53 21.56
C LYS A 195 -9.90 -9.36 20.59
N VAL A 196 -9.45 -9.62 19.38
CA VAL A 196 -9.54 -8.68 18.27
C VAL A 196 -10.99 -8.70 17.76
N SER A 197 -11.59 -7.52 17.61
CA SER A 197 -12.95 -7.36 17.12
C SER A 197 -13.01 -6.36 15.98
N PRO A 198 -13.69 -6.70 14.87
CA PRO A 198 -14.07 -5.72 13.86
C PRO A 198 -15.24 -4.86 14.39
N GLY A 199 -15.21 -3.54 14.08
CA GLY A 199 -16.26 -2.61 14.49
C GLY A 199 -16.59 -2.67 15.97
N GLN A 200 -17.87 -2.88 16.28
CA GLN A 200 -18.39 -3.11 17.64
C GLN A 200 -18.66 -4.59 17.91
N ASN A 201 -17.74 -5.47 17.56
CA ASN A 201 -17.85 -6.93 17.61
C ASN A 201 -18.89 -7.48 16.60
N GLU A 202 -18.82 -7.00 15.39
CA GLU A 202 -19.63 -7.39 14.25
C GLU A 202 -18.80 -8.13 13.19
N ALA A 203 -19.42 -8.59 12.11
CA ALA A 203 -18.69 -9.22 11.03
C ALA A 203 -17.82 -8.21 10.27
N PHE A 204 -16.69 -8.66 9.66
CA PHE A 204 -15.80 -7.78 8.92
C PHE A 204 -16.50 -6.95 7.83
N MET A 205 -17.47 -7.55 7.12
CA MET A 205 -18.20 -6.84 6.07
C MET A 205 -19.24 -5.84 6.56
N ASP A 206 -19.63 -5.94 7.82
CA ASP A 206 -20.59 -5.01 8.46
C ASP A 206 -19.85 -3.84 9.13
N SER A 207 -18.52 -3.96 9.29
CA SER A 207 -17.67 -2.94 9.91
C SER A 207 -17.13 -1.92 8.89
N GLU A 208 -16.39 -0.91 9.36
CA GLU A 208 -15.73 0.10 8.52
C GLU A 208 -14.55 -0.47 7.69
N CYS A 209 -14.42 -1.79 7.59
CA CYS A 209 -13.33 -2.44 6.86
C CYS A 209 -13.39 -2.16 5.36
N VAL A 210 -12.29 -1.67 4.80
CA VAL A 210 -12.14 -1.41 3.35
C VAL A 210 -11.40 -2.52 2.61
N SER A 211 -11.20 -3.68 3.23
CA SER A 211 -10.53 -4.85 2.66
C SER A 211 -9.15 -4.56 2.04
N CYS A 212 -8.36 -3.67 2.67
CA CYS A 212 -7.02 -3.32 2.17
C CYS A 212 -5.96 -4.41 2.36
N GLY A 213 -6.21 -5.38 3.27
CA GLY A 213 -5.32 -6.51 3.55
C GLY A 213 -4.13 -6.19 4.46
N ALA A 214 -4.00 -4.96 5.02
CA ALA A 214 -2.90 -4.62 5.91
C ALA A 214 -2.86 -5.49 7.18
N CYS A 215 -4.03 -5.78 7.76
CA CYS A 215 -4.17 -6.67 8.91
C CYS A 215 -3.80 -8.12 8.58
N VAL A 216 -4.15 -8.60 7.39
CA VAL A 216 -3.79 -9.95 6.90
C VAL A 216 -2.27 -10.06 6.75
N GLN A 217 -1.64 -9.04 6.13
CA GLN A 217 -0.18 -8.99 5.97
C GLN A 217 0.56 -8.94 7.31
N ALA A 218 -0.02 -8.27 8.30
CA ALA A 218 0.60 -8.11 9.62
C ALA A 218 0.38 -9.31 10.56
N CYS A 219 -0.57 -10.21 10.26
CA CYS A 219 -0.90 -11.31 11.16
C CYS A 219 0.22 -12.36 11.24
N PRO A 220 0.71 -12.72 12.45
CA PRO A 220 1.79 -13.70 12.60
C PRO A 220 1.30 -15.15 12.64
N THR A 221 -0.02 -15.38 12.62
CA THR A 221 -0.66 -16.70 12.72
C THR A 221 -1.72 -16.89 11.63
N ALA A 222 -2.48 -17.98 11.68
CA ALA A 222 -3.59 -18.25 10.77
C ALA A 222 -4.89 -17.51 11.13
N THR A 223 -4.87 -16.53 12.05
CA THR A 223 -6.07 -15.78 12.45
C THR A 223 -6.68 -15.01 11.27
N LEU A 224 -5.85 -14.35 10.47
CA LEU A 224 -6.24 -13.62 9.26
C LEU A 224 -5.52 -14.24 8.07
N MET A 225 -6.25 -15.00 7.27
CA MET A 225 -5.70 -15.75 6.14
C MET A 225 -6.40 -15.40 4.84
N GLU A 226 -5.64 -15.22 3.77
CA GLU A 226 -6.22 -15.07 2.44
C GLU A 226 -6.90 -16.36 1.99
N LYS A 227 -8.14 -16.26 1.50
CA LYS A 227 -8.89 -17.43 1.00
C LYS A 227 -8.19 -18.11 -0.16
N SER A 228 -7.49 -17.37 -1.01
CA SER A 228 -6.67 -17.93 -2.10
C SER A 228 -5.55 -18.85 -1.59
N VAL A 229 -4.93 -18.54 -0.44
CA VAL A 229 -3.94 -19.42 0.19
C VAL A 229 -4.60 -20.67 0.80
N ILE A 230 -5.79 -20.51 1.40
CA ILE A 230 -6.57 -21.62 1.94
C ILE A 230 -6.94 -22.61 0.82
N ASP A 231 -7.39 -22.08 -0.34
CA ASP A 231 -7.90 -22.87 -1.46
C ASP A 231 -6.79 -23.52 -2.30
N HIS A 232 -5.66 -22.83 -2.50
CA HIS A 232 -4.61 -23.25 -3.42
C HIS A 232 -3.30 -23.69 -2.73
N GLY A 233 -3.18 -23.46 -1.42
CA GLY A 233 -1.98 -23.76 -0.64
C GLY A 233 -0.90 -22.68 -0.73
N GLN A 234 0.26 -22.97 -0.14
CA GLN A 234 1.38 -22.02 -0.05
C GLN A 234 2.03 -21.78 -1.42
N PRO A 235 2.50 -20.54 -1.69
CA PRO A 235 3.24 -20.22 -2.90
C PRO A 235 4.62 -20.88 -2.92
N GLU A 236 5.16 -21.07 -4.12
CA GLU A 236 6.46 -21.72 -4.38
C GLU A 236 7.57 -20.71 -4.69
N HIS A 237 7.22 -19.62 -5.38
CA HIS A 237 8.15 -18.55 -5.77
C HIS A 237 7.45 -17.20 -5.83
N ALA A 238 8.24 -16.13 -6.01
CA ALA A 238 7.70 -14.78 -6.09
C ALA A 238 8.39 -13.94 -7.17
N ILE A 239 7.63 -12.99 -7.74
CA ILE A 239 8.09 -12.04 -8.76
C ILE A 239 7.69 -10.63 -8.32
N ILE A 240 8.64 -9.67 -8.36
CA ILE A 240 8.31 -8.27 -8.12
C ILE A 240 7.63 -7.69 -9.35
N THR A 241 6.49 -7.05 -9.14
CA THR A 241 5.68 -6.45 -10.20
C THR A 241 5.04 -5.13 -9.76
N THR A 242 4.45 -4.42 -10.69
CA THR A 242 3.72 -3.17 -10.43
C THR A 242 2.23 -3.40 -10.61
N CYS A 243 1.43 -2.83 -9.72
CA CYS A 243 -0.03 -2.85 -9.80
C CYS A 243 -0.54 -2.17 -11.09
N ALA A 244 -1.42 -2.83 -11.82
CA ALA A 244 -1.96 -2.33 -13.09
C ALA A 244 -3.21 -1.43 -12.95
N TYR A 245 -3.71 -1.17 -11.72
CA TYR A 245 -5.03 -0.56 -11.54
C TYR A 245 -5.05 0.97 -11.59
N CYS A 246 -4.10 1.66 -10.95
CA CYS A 246 -4.13 3.12 -10.91
C CYS A 246 -2.72 3.74 -10.95
N GLY A 247 -2.68 5.08 -11.08
CA GLY A 247 -1.46 5.85 -11.24
C GLY A 247 -0.56 5.93 -9.99
N VAL A 248 -0.94 5.36 -8.85
CA VAL A 248 -0.03 5.25 -7.69
C VAL A 248 1.18 4.38 -8.03
N GLY A 249 0.98 3.32 -8.84
CA GLY A 249 2.08 2.46 -9.24
C GLY A 249 2.65 1.63 -8.10
N CYS A 250 1.80 1.12 -7.22
CA CYS A 250 2.20 0.29 -6.08
C CYS A 250 3.04 -0.91 -6.52
N SER A 251 4.16 -1.15 -5.84
CA SER A 251 4.98 -2.34 -6.05
C SER A 251 4.45 -3.50 -5.22
N PHE A 252 4.38 -4.67 -5.85
CA PHE A 252 3.95 -5.91 -5.23
C PHE A 252 4.94 -7.03 -5.49
N ARG A 253 5.00 -7.96 -4.56
CA ARG A 253 5.54 -9.29 -4.76
C ARG A 253 4.36 -10.20 -5.08
N ALA A 254 4.25 -10.62 -6.35
CA ALA A 254 3.30 -11.64 -6.78
C ALA A 254 3.87 -13.00 -6.37
N GLU A 255 3.21 -13.66 -5.44
CA GLU A 255 3.57 -14.98 -4.95
C GLU A 255 2.80 -16.04 -5.73
N MET A 256 3.54 -16.94 -6.35
CA MET A 256 3.08 -17.84 -7.39
C MET A 256 3.18 -19.31 -6.98
N LYS A 257 2.28 -20.13 -7.55
CA LYS A 257 2.40 -21.58 -7.59
C LYS A 257 2.30 -22.02 -9.05
N GLY A 258 3.40 -22.51 -9.60
CA GLY A 258 3.52 -22.61 -11.05
C GLY A 258 3.29 -21.25 -11.71
N GLU A 259 2.34 -21.17 -12.65
CA GLU A 259 1.97 -19.91 -13.34
C GLU A 259 0.79 -19.16 -12.67
N GLN A 260 0.23 -19.70 -11.60
CA GLN A 260 -0.92 -19.10 -10.92
C GLN A 260 -0.47 -18.14 -9.82
N VAL A 261 -1.04 -16.94 -9.81
CA VAL A 261 -0.90 -16.00 -8.68
C VAL A 261 -1.73 -16.52 -7.50
N ILE A 262 -1.08 -16.75 -6.36
CA ILE A 262 -1.73 -17.20 -5.12
C ILE A 262 -2.09 -15.98 -4.26
N ARG A 263 -1.13 -15.05 -4.10
CA ARG A 263 -1.37 -13.79 -3.38
C ARG A 263 -0.48 -12.66 -3.89
N MET A 264 -0.97 -11.44 -3.70
CA MET A 264 -0.25 -10.20 -4.02
C MET A 264 0.19 -9.52 -2.72
N VAL A 265 1.47 -9.64 -2.38
CA VAL A 265 2.05 -9.06 -1.16
C VAL A 265 2.61 -7.68 -1.48
N PRO A 266 2.19 -6.59 -0.81
CA PRO A 266 2.76 -5.27 -1.06
C PRO A 266 4.24 -5.24 -0.68
N ASN A 267 5.08 -4.79 -1.61
CA ASN A 267 6.52 -4.71 -1.42
C ASN A 267 6.89 -3.55 -0.48
N LYS A 268 7.62 -3.82 0.59
CA LYS A 268 8.06 -2.79 1.55
C LYS A 268 8.96 -1.74 0.93
N ASP A 269 9.81 -2.14 -0.03
CA ASP A 269 10.74 -1.25 -0.73
C ASP A 269 10.07 -0.45 -1.86
N GLY A 270 8.78 -0.63 -2.05
CA GLY A 270 7.99 0.08 -3.05
C GLY A 270 7.92 1.58 -2.74
N LYS A 271 8.59 2.41 -3.56
CA LYS A 271 8.70 3.87 -3.36
C LYS A 271 7.35 4.60 -3.28
N ALA A 272 6.32 4.07 -3.92
CA ALA A 272 4.99 4.70 -3.96
C ALA A 272 4.06 4.21 -2.86
N ASN A 273 4.29 3.04 -2.30
CA ASN A 273 3.33 2.38 -1.40
C ASN A 273 3.90 1.89 -0.07
N HIS A 274 5.23 1.83 0.10
CA HIS A 274 5.91 1.47 1.37
C HIS A 274 5.26 0.27 2.09
N GLY A 275 4.97 -0.81 1.34
CA GLY A 275 4.31 -1.99 1.90
C GLY A 275 2.80 -1.86 2.12
N HIS A 276 2.16 -0.76 1.71
CA HIS A 276 0.71 -0.61 1.75
C HIS A 276 0.03 -1.05 0.45
N SER A 277 -1.25 -1.39 0.52
CA SER A 277 -2.08 -1.76 -0.62
C SER A 277 -3.54 -1.32 -0.43
N CYS A 278 -4.28 -1.31 -1.52
CA CYS A 278 -5.74 -1.23 -1.48
C CYS A 278 -6.34 -2.57 -1.93
N ILE A 279 -7.64 -2.72 -1.76
CA ILE A 279 -8.41 -3.91 -2.16
C ILE A 279 -8.09 -4.38 -3.58
N LYS A 280 -7.98 -3.44 -4.55
CA LYS A 280 -7.76 -3.79 -5.96
C LYS A 280 -6.41 -4.46 -6.19
N GLY A 281 -5.31 -3.83 -5.75
CA GLY A 281 -3.97 -4.38 -5.90
C GLY A 281 -3.76 -5.66 -5.10
N ARG A 282 -4.38 -5.74 -3.93
CA ARG A 282 -4.23 -6.89 -3.03
C ARG A 282 -4.97 -8.13 -3.50
N PHE A 283 -6.24 -7.99 -3.92
CA PHE A 283 -7.14 -9.14 -4.09
C PHE A 283 -7.73 -9.29 -5.51
N ALA A 284 -7.66 -8.26 -6.36
CA ALA A 284 -8.35 -8.30 -7.64
C ALA A 284 -7.49 -8.88 -8.79
N PHE A 285 -6.59 -9.81 -8.51
CA PHE A 285 -5.74 -10.47 -9.51
C PHE A 285 -6.41 -11.66 -10.21
N GLY A 286 -7.56 -12.14 -9.71
CA GLY A 286 -8.25 -13.32 -10.24
C GLY A 286 -8.68 -13.21 -11.70
N TYR A 287 -8.76 -11.97 -12.26
CA TYR A 287 -9.07 -11.79 -13.68
C TYR A 287 -8.02 -12.44 -14.60
N ALA A 288 -6.79 -12.60 -14.16
CA ALA A 288 -5.71 -13.15 -14.98
C ALA A 288 -5.94 -14.62 -15.37
N THR A 289 -6.58 -15.38 -14.48
CA THR A 289 -6.84 -16.82 -14.63
C THR A 289 -8.33 -17.16 -14.59
N HIS A 290 -9.22 -16.16 -14.75
CA HIS A 290 -10.66 -16.39 -14.69
C HIS A 290 -11.12 -17.34 -15.81
N LYS A 291 -12.05 -18.26 -15.49
CA LYS A 291 -12.55 -19.27 -16.45
C LYS A 291 -13.17 -18.69 -17.72
N ASP A 292 -13.76 -17.50 -17.62
CA ASP A 292 -14.41 -16.83 -18.77
C ASP A 292 -13.41 -15.96 -19.57
N ARG A 293 -12.11 -16.01 -19.25
CA ARG A 293 -11.09 -15.28 -20.00
C ARG A 293 -10.97 -15.84 -21.40
N ILE A 294 -10.99 -14.96 -22.41
CA ILE A 294 -10.74 -15.34 -23.79
C ILE A 294 -9.27 -15.72 -23.94
N THR A 295 -9.00 -16.99 -24.23
CA THR A 295 -7.64 -17.55 -24.38
C THR A 295 -7.26 -17.88 -25.81
N LYS A 296 -8.23 -17.84 -26.72
CA LYS A 296 -8.05 -18.10 -28.16
C LYS A 296 -8.63 -16.97 -28.98
N PRO A 297 -8.05 -16.66 -30.14
CA PRO A 297 -8.63 -15.66 -31.01
C PRO A 297 -9.99 -16.16 -31.59
N MET A 298 -10.86 -15.21 -31.84
CA MET A 298 -12.21 -15.49 -32.34
C MET A 298 -12.55 -14.52 -33.47
N ILE A 299 -13.22 -15.02 -34.49
CA ILE A 299 -13.78 -14.24 -35.60
C ILE A 299 -15.29 -14.47 -35.73
N ARG A 300 -16.00 -13.54 -36.38
CA ARG A 300 -17.39 -13.68 -36.78
C ARG A 300 -17.64 -12.93 -38.08
N ALA A 301 -18.55 -13.41 -38.88
CA ALA A 301 -18.85 -12.80 -40.17
C ALA A 301 -19.58 -11.46 -40.03
N SER A 302 -20.48 -11.35 -39.07
CA SER A 302 -21.18 -10.10 -38.76
C SER A 302 -21.42 -9.92 -37.26
N ILE A 303 -21.85 -8.71 -36.85
CA ILE A 303 -22.16 -8.42 -35.45
C ILE A 303 -23.31 -9.28 -34.88
N LYS A 304 -24.12 -9.90 -35.75
CA LYS A 304 -25.26 -10.75 -35.36
C LYS A 304 -24.88 -12.22 -35.23
N ASP A 305 -23.70 -12.60 -35.73
CA ASP A 305 -23.27 -14.00 -35.74
C ASP A 305 -22.52 -14.34 -34.44
N ALA A 306 -22.55 -15.63 -34.07
CA ALA A 306 -21.80 -16.15 -32.97
C ALA A 306 -20.30 -16.09 -33.25
N TRP A 307 -19.50 -15.86 -32.20
CA TRP A 307 -18.05 -15.94 -32.26
C TRP A 307 -17.58 -17.37 -32.50
N GLN A 308 -16.62 -17.54 -33.40
CA GLN A 308 -15.97 -18.81 -33.71
C GLN A 308 -14.50 -18.75 -33.31
N GLU A 309 -14.06 -19.72 -32.52
CA GLU A 309 -12.62 -19.85 -32.17
C GLU A 309 -11.85 -20.26 -33.42
N VAL A 310 -10.72 -19.63 -33.65
CA VAL A 310 -9.83 -19.87 -34.78
C VAL A 310 -8.37 -19.91 -34.34
N SER A 311 -7.47 -20.32 -35.23
CA SER A 311 -6.03 -20.23 -34.99
C SER A 311 -5.56 -18.77 -35.03
N TRP A 312 -4.43 -18.50 -34.40
CA TRP A 312 -3.76 -17.17 -34.50
C TRP A 312 -3.43 -16.78 -35.93
N GLU A 313 -3.00 -17.75 -36.75
CA GLU A 313 -2.69 -17.50 -38.15
C GLU A 313 -3.93 -17.07 -38.93
N GLU A 314 -5.03 -17.75 -38.73
CA GLU A 314 -6.31 -17.42 -39.37
C GLU A 314 -6.83 -16.05 -38.92
N ALA A 315 -6.79 -15.75 -37.63
CA ALA A 315 -7.22 -14.47 -37.10
C ALA A 315 -6.39 -13.29 -37.64
N ILE A 316 -5.06 -13.44 -37.65
CA ILE A 316 -4.13 -12.41 -38.16
C ILE A 316 -4.34 -12.20 -39.67
N ASN A 317 -4.45 -13.28 -40.44
CA ASN A 317 -4.71 -13.21 -41.90
C ASN A 317 -6.04 -12.53 -42.19
N HIS A 318 -7.11 -12.89 -41.47
CA HIS A 318 -8.41 -12.23 -41.59
C HIS A 318 -8.32 -10.72 -41.30
N ALA A 319 -7.74 -10.33 -40.18
CA ALA A 319 -7.59 -8.94 -39.79
C ALA A 319 -6.73 -8.16 -40.81
N ALA A 320 -5.60 -8.73 -41.25
CA ALA A 320 -4.73 -8.09 -42.21
C ALA A 320 -5.40 -7.90 -43.56
N SER A 321 -6.16 -8.89 -44.01
CA SER A 321 -6.91 -8.83 -45.30
C SER A 321 -7.97 -7.75 -45.26
N GLU A 322 -8.76 -7.68 -44.19
CA GLU A 322 -9.80 -6.68 -44.02
C GLU A 322 -9.23 -5.25 -43.89
N LEU A 323 -8.15 -5.04 -43.14
CA LEU A 323 -7.50 -3.77 -43.06
C LEU A 323 -6.90 -3.30 -44.38
N LYS A 324 -6.28 -4.22 -45.16
CA LYS A 324 -5.82 -3.92 -46.54
C LYS A 324 -6.97 -3.57 -47.47
N ARG A 325 -8.08 -4.29 -47.38
CA ARG A 325 -9.29 -4.02 -48.16
C ARG A 325 -9.86 -2.62 -47.87
N ILE A 326 -9.91 -2.25 -46.59
CA ILE A 326 -10.38 -0.92 -46.16
C ILE A 326 -9.42 0.15 -46.68
N GLN A 327 -8.11 -0.05 -46.52
CA GLN A 327 -7.12 0.91 -46.99
C GLN A 327 -7.15 1.10 -48.53
N ALA A 328 -7.33 0.02 -49.30
CA ALA A 328 -7.46 0.07 -50.75
C ALA A 328 -8.71 0.86 -51.17
N LYS A 329 -9.83 0.69 -50.44
CA LYS A 329 -11.10 1.31 -50.79
C LYS A 329 -11.18 2.78 -50.35
N TYR A 330 -10.65 3.15 -49.18
CA TYR A 330 -10.86 4.44 -48.56
C TYR A 330 -9.57 5.26 -48.37
N GLY A 331 -8.41 4.72 -48.76
CA GLY A 331 -7.11 5.39 -48.66
C GLY A 331 -6.40 5.17 -47.33
N LYS A 332 -5.15 5.66 -47.25
CA LYS A 332 -4.23 5.44 -46.12
C LYS A 332 -4.77 5.96 -44.80
N ASN A 333 -5.54 7.07 -44.84
CA ASN A 333 -6.02 7.72 -43.62
C ASN A 333 -7.29 7.08 -43.03
N ALA A 334 -7.81 6.03 -43.64
CA ALA A 334 -9.00 5.32 -43.16
C ALA A 334 -8.71 4.41 -41.94
N ILE A 335 -7.42 4.19 -41.62
CA ILE A 335 -6.98 3.35 -40.52
C ILE A 335 -6.27 4.22 -39.48
N GLY A 336 -6.59 4.02 -38.21
CA GLY A 336 -5.94 4.64 -37.08
C GLY A 336 -5.68 3.64 -35.97
N GLY A 337 -4.86 4.03 -34.99
CA GLY A 337 -4.56 3.25 -33.79
C GLY A 337 -4.72 4.07 -32.53
N ILE A 338 -5.27 3.46 -31.49
CA ILE A 338 -5.37 4.06 -30.16
C ILE A 338 -4.78 3.08 -29.15
N THR A 339 -3.87 3.58 -28.31
CA THR A 339 -3.30 2.84 -27.18
C THR A 339 -3.92 3.28 -25.87
N SER A 340 -3.55 2.62 -24.79
CA SER A 340 -3.98 2.93 -23.44
C SER A 340 -2.77 3.23 -22.55
N SER A 341 -2.95 4.04 -21.51
CA SER A 341 -1.96 4.19 -20.44
C SER A 341 -1.82 2.92 -19.58
N ARG A 342 -2.65 1.91 -19.82
CA ARG A 342 -2.58 0.58 -19.19
C ARG A 342 -1.87 -0.46 -20.05
N CYS A 343 -1.36 -0.07 -21.19
CA CYS A 343 -0.48 -0.90 -22.02
C CYS A 343 0.96 -0.78 -21.56
N THR A 344 1.77 -1.80 -21.87
CA THR A 344 3.22 -1.71 -21.72
C THR A 344 3.82 -0.74 -22.74
N ASN A 345 5.05 -0.30 -22.53
CA ASN A 345 5.75 0.54 -23.49
C ASN A 345 5.94 -0.16 -24.84
N GLU A 346 6.17 -1.48 -24.82
CA GLU A 346 6.31 -2.33 -26.00
C GLU A 346 5.03 -2.37 -26.82
N GLU A 347 3.87 -2.56 -26.16
CA GLU A 347 2.55 -2.56 -26.83
C GLU A 347 2.26 -1.20 -27.47
N ALA A 348 2.47 -0.10 -26.76
CA ALA A 348 2.30 1.25 -27.29
C ALA A 348 3.22 1.53 -28.48
N TYR A 349 4.49 1.11 -28.41
CA TYR A 349 5.43 1.19 -29.50
C TYR A 349 5.00 0.38 -30.72
N LEU A 350 4.56 -0.86 -30.53
CA LEU A 350 4.14 -1.74 -31.61
C LEU A 350 2.91 -1.20 -32.34
N VAL A 351 1.91 -0.65 -31.64
CA VAL A 351 0.76 0.00 -32.28
C VAL A 351 1.20 1.22 -33.11
N GLN A 352 2.09 2.05 -32.56
CA GLN A 352 2.64 3.20 -33.28
C GLN A 352 3.40 2.74 -34.54
N LYS A 353 4.24 1.72 -34.43
CA LYS A 353 4.98 1.14 -35.54
C LYS A 353 4.06 0.57 -36.62
N LEU A 354 3.01 -0.16 -36.21
CA LEU A 354 2.01 -0.71 -37.14
C LEU A 354 1.34 0.40 -37.95
N ILE A 355 0.86 1.47 -37.30
CA ILE A 355 0.17 2.55 -38.00
C ILE A 355 1.11 3.33 -38.92
N ARG A 356 2.32 3.67 -38.45
CA ARG A 356 3.28 4.48 -39.22
C ARG A 356 3.95 3.68 -40.34
N ALA A 357 4.52 2.52 -40.02
CA ALA A 357 5.26 1.72 -40.97
C ALA A 357 4.36 0.78 -41.79
N GLY A 358 3.36 0.14 -41.16
CA GLY A 358 2.47 -0.80 -41.83
C GLY A 358 1.42 -0.11 -42.70
N PHE A 359 0.76 0.93 -42.23
CA PHE A 359 -0.32 1.64 -42.95
C PHE A 359 0.12 2.98 -43.56
N GLY A 360 1.31 3.48 -43.26
CA GLY A 360 1.89 4.65 -43.90
C GLY A 360 1.17 5.97 -43.57
N ASN A 361 0.64 6.12 -42.33
CA ASN A 361 0.03 7.34 -41.84
C ASN A 361 0.41 7.61 -40.37
N ASN A 362 -0.02 8.75 -39.82
CA ASN A 362 0.28 9.14 -38.42
C ASN A 362 -1.00 9.24 -37.57
N ASN A 363 -2.08 8.54 -37.93
CA ASN A 363 -3.32 8.52 -37.18
C ASN A 363 -3.23 7.60 -35.97
N VAL A 364 -2.31 7.91 -35.06
CA VAL A 364 -2.07 7.14 -33.83
C VAL A 364 -2.06 8.06 -32.62
N ASP A 365 -2.78 7.70 -31.61
CA ASP A 365 -2.89 8.46 -30.37
C ASP A 365 -3.08 7.52 -29.17
N THR A 366 -3.25 8.10 -27.99
CA THR A 366 -3.45 7.38 -26.74
C THR A 366 -4.58 8.02 -25.93
N CYS A 367 -5.10 7.27 -24.93
CA CYS A 367 -6.11 7.80 -24.01
C CYS A 367 -5.69 9.09 -23.31
N ALA A 368 -4.40 9.36 -23.17
CA ALA A 368 -3.85 10.57 -22.58
C ALA A 368 -4.29 11.86 -23.30
N ARG A 369 -4.65 11.78 -24.59
CA ARG A 369 -5.12 12.94 -25.38
C ARG A 369 -6.22 13.72 -24.68
N VAL A 370 -7.21 13.05 -24.13
CA VAL A 370 -8.36 13.64 -23.44
C VAL A 370 -8.28 13.51 -21.92
N CYS A 371 -7.35 12.72 -21.40
CA CYS A 371 -7.19 12.48 -19.98
C CYS A 371 -6.34 13.57 -19.31
N HIS A 372 -5.05 13.64 -19.65
CA HIS A 372 -4.07 14.53 -18.99
C HIS A 372 -3.14 15.30 -19.93
N SER A 373 -3.29 15.19 -21.25
CA SER A 373 -2.46 15.98 -22.19
C SER A 373 -2.56 17.48 -21.97
N PRO A 374 -3.72 18.07 -21.65
CA PRO A 374 -3.80 19.49 -21.29
C PRO A 374 -2.97 19.82 -20.04
N THR A 375 -3.03 18.96 -19.01
CA THR A 375 -2.22 19.11 -17.79
C THR A 375 -0.73 18.95 -18.11
N GLY A 376 -0.34 17.96 -18.89
CA GLY A 376 1.04 17.77 -19.33
C GLY A 376 1.58 18.96 -20.12
N TYR A 377 0.76 19.56 -20.97
CA TYR A 377 1.11 20.81 -21.66
C TYR A 377 1.32 21.97 -20.68
N GLY A 378 0.38 22.16 -19.76
CA GLY A 378 0.46 23.22 -18.74
C GLY A 378 1.70 23.07 -17.86
N LEU A 379 1.98 21.88 -17.36
CA LEU A 379 3.17 21.58 -16.56
C LEU A 379 4.46 21.88 -17.33
N LYS A 380 4.52 21.49 -18.62
CA LYS A 380 5.69 21.77 -19.45
C LYS A 380 5.91 23.27 -19.66
N GLN A 381 4.85 24.06 -19.80
CA GLN A 381 4.95 25.52 -19.96
C GLN A 381 5.39 26.20 -18.66
N THR A 382 5.03 25.66 -17.50
CA THR A 382 5.32 26.28 -16.19
C THR A 382 6.59 25.72 -15.53
N PHE A 383 6.84 24.42 -15.63
CA PHE A 383 7.96 23.76 -14.95
C PHE A 383 9.02 23.18 -15.89
N GLY A 384 8.78 23.20 -17.21
CA GLY A 384 9.67 22.59 -18.19
C GLY A 384 9.49 21.07 -18.34
N GLU A 385 8.72 20.42 -17.47
CA GLU A 385 8.47 18.98 -17.41
C GLU A 385 6.98 18.66 -17.52
N SER A 386 6.63 17.57 -18.20
CA SER A 386 5.23 17.16 -18.40
C SER A 386 4.70 16.23 -17.29
N SER A 387 5.37 16.14 -16.17
CA SER A 387 5.04 15.26 -15.06
C SER A 387 5.03 15.98 -13.72
N GLY A 388 4.53 15.32 -12.67
CA GLY A 388 4.62 15.82 -11.31
C GLY A 388 6.07 15.94 -10.85
N THR A 389 6.41 17.02 -10.16
CA THR A 389 7.77 17.30 -9.67
C THR A 389 8.00 16.84 -8.24
N GLN A 390 6.99 16.24 -7.61
CA GLN A 390 7.01 15.73 -6.25
C GLN A 390 6.79 14.23 -6.21
N ASN A 391 7.31 13.56 -5.18
CA ASN A 391 6.93 12.21 -4.83
C ASN A 391 5.74 12.21 -3.86
N PHE A 392 5.14 11.05 -3.61
CA PHE A 392 3.98 10.96 -2.71
C PHE A 392 4.32 11.30 -1.26
N ASP A 393 5.56 11.05 -0.80
CA ASP A 393 5.99 11.34 0.57
C ASP A 393 5.96 12.83 0.89
N SER A 394 6.03 13.69 -0.14
CA SER A 394 5.95 15.14 0.06
C SER A 394 4.63 15.60 0.70
N VAL A 395 3.55 14.82 0.56
CA VAL A 395 2.27 15.13 1.22
C VAL A 395 2.39 15.17 2.73
N MET A 396 3.32 14.39 3.32
CA MET A 396 3.55 14.36 4.76
C MET A 396 4.15 15.64 5.32
N LYS A 397 4.67 16.52 4.46
CA LYS A 397 5.25 17.83 4.80
C LYS A 397 4.32 19.00 4.48
N ALA A 398 3.16 18.73 3.87
CA ALA A 398 2.23 19.78 3.46
C ALA A 398 1.45 20.32 4.67
N ASP A 399 1.32 21.65 4.76
CA ASP A 399 0.45 22.32 5.74
C ASP A 399 -0.94 22.54 5.17
N VAL A 400 -1.04 22.72 3.86
CA VAL A 400 -2.31 22.87 3.12
C VAL A 400 -2.30 21.91 1.92
N ILE A 401 -3.38 21.17 1.75
CA ILE A 401 -3.60 20.26 0.64
C ILE A 401 -4.79 20.76 -0.16
N VAL A 402 -4.60 20.93 -1.47
CA VAL A 402 -5.66 21.36 -2.40
C VAL A 402 -5.99 20.21 -3.34
N LEU A 403 -7.23 19.76 -3.33
CA LEU A 403 -7.76 18.75 -4.24
C LEU A 403 -8.67 19.44 -5.27
N MET A 404 -8.31 19.35 -6.54
CA MET A 404 -9.10 19.95 -7.62
C MET A 404 -9.55 18.90 -8.63
N GLY A 405 -10.87 18.62 -8.68
CA GLY A 405 -11.45 17.66 -9.60
C GLY A 405 -10.97 16.22 -9.39
N VAL A 406 -10.60 15.85 -8.16
CA VAL A 406 -10.04 14.54 -7.84
C VAL A 406 -10.60 14.00 -6.53
N ASN A 407 -10.86 12.67 -6.49
CA ASN A 407 -11.18 11.94 -5.26
C ASN A 407 -10.10 10.88 -5.00
N PRO A 408 -9.05 11.17 -4.21
CA PRO A 408 -7.97 10.22 -3.96
C PRO A 408 -8.42 8.97 -3.20
N THR A 409 -9.50 9.04 -2.42
CA THR A 409 -10.06 7.88 -1.72
C THR A 409 -10.42 6.76 -2.70
N ASP A 410 -11.04 7.09 -3.83
CA ASP A 410 -11.46 6.12 -4.85
C ASP A 410 -10.40 5.91 -5.94
N GLY A 411 -9.83 7.02 -6.44
CA GLY A 411 -8.92 7.01 -7.58
C GLY A 411 -7.50 6.60 -7.26
N HIS A 412 -7.00 6.92 -6.06
CA HIS A 412 -5.63 6.69 -5.61
C HIS A 412 -5.59 6.29 -4.13
N PRO A 413 -6.18 5.15 -3.72
CA PRO A 413 -6.47 4.86 -2.32
C PRO A 413 -5.25 4.86 -1.40
N VAL A 414 -4.10 4.33 -1.85
CA VAL A 414 -2.88 4.29 -1.06
C VAL A 414 -2.34 5.69 -0.79
N PHE A 415 -2.29 6.55 -1.80
CA PHE A 415 -1.97 7.97 -1.62
C PHE A 415 -3.01 8.66 -0.73
N GLY A 416 -4.30 8.35 -0.92
CA GLY A 416 -5.39 8.84 -0.08
C GLY A 416 -5.21 8.52 1.41
N SER A 417 -4.70 7.34 1.74
CA SER A 417 -4.39 6.95 3.14
C SER A 417 -3.25 7.79 3.72
N MET A 418 -2.17 8.02 2.95
CA MET A 418 -1.06 8.89 3.36
C MET A 418 -1.54 10.33 3.62
N MET A 419 -2.33 10.87 2.69
CA MET A 419 -2.93 12.21 2.80
C MET A 419 -3.82 12.31 4.04
N LYS A 420 -4.71 11.35 4.29
CA LYS A 420 -5.57 11.31 5.47
C LYS A 420 -4.78 11.24 6.77
N LYS A 421 -3.65 10.52 6.79
CA LYS A 421 -2.73 10.51 7.93
C LYS A 421 -2.21 11.92 8.21
N ARG A 422 -1.80 12.65 7.17
CA ARG A 422 -1.32 14.04 7.32
C ARG A 422 -2.42 15.01 7.77
N LEU A 423 -3.65 14.84 7.29
CA LEU A 423 -4.80 15.65 7.75
C LEU A 423 -5.07 15.46 9.25
N ARG A 424 -5.02 14.23 9.74
CA ARG A 424 -5.13 13.95 11.20
C ARG A 424 -4.01 14.57 12.03
N GLN A 425 -2.86 14.85 11.42
CA GLN A 425 -1.74 15.57 12.05
C GLN A 425 -1.88 17.10 11.98
N GLY A 426 -2.98 17.63 11.43
CA GLY A 426 -3.33 19.04 11.46
C GLY A 426 -3.16 19.82 10.15
N ALA A 427 -2.82 19.17 9.04
CA ALA A 427 -2.87 19.83 7.73
C ALA A 427 -4.30 20.23 7.36
N LYS A 428 -4.43 21.30 6.60
CA LYS A 428 -5.71 21.83 6.10
C LYS A 428 -6.05 21.26 4.73
N LEU A 429 -7.34 21.05 4.48
CA LEU A 429 -7.83 20.52 3.21
C LEU A 429 -8.79 21.48 2.54
N ILE A 430 -8.49 21.81 1.28
CA ILE A 430 -9.39 22.56 0.38
C ILE A 430 -9.80 21.60 -0.74
N VAL A 431 -11.11 21.40 -0.89
CA VAL A 431 -11.68 20.60 -2.00
C VAL A 431 -12.33 21.54 -3.01
N ILE A 432 -11.91 21.46 -4.25
CA ILE A 432 -12.46 22.21 -5.39
C ILE A 432 -13.10 21.21 -6.35
N ASP A 433 -14.35 20.87 -6.12
CA ASP A 433 -15.07 19.82 -6.89
C ASP A 433 -16.58 20.14 -6.88
N PRO A 434 -17.29 19.98 -8.00
CA PRO A 434 -18.75 20.13 -8.04
C PRO A 434 -19.49 19.07 -7.21
N ARG A 435 -18.84 17.93 -6.94
CA ARG A 435 -19.42 16.81 -6.17
C ARG A 435 -19.09 16.94 -4.69
N ASN A 436 -19.99 16.40 -3.85
CA ASN A 436 -19.71 16.17 -2.45
C ASN A 436 -18.98 14.83 -2.30
N ILE A 437 -17.66 14.82 -2.53
CA ILE A 437 -16.83 13.63 -2.27
C ILE A 437 -16.76 13.36 -0.77
N ASP A 438 -16.41 12.13 -0.38
CA ASP A 438 -16.42 11.73 1.04
C ASP A 438 -15.55 12.62 1.93
N LEU A 439 -14.42 13.09 1.43
CA LEU A 439 -13.53 14.02 2.16
C LEU A 439 -14.15 15.38 2.52
N VAL A 440 -15.31 15.72 1.96
CA VAL A 440 -16.05 16.94 2.34
C VAL A 440 -16.76 16.76 3.70
N LYS A 441 -17.10 15.52 4.08
CA LYS A 441 -17.96 15.23 5.24
C LYS A 441 -17.43 14.19 6.23
N THR A 442 -16.37 13.45 5.85
CA THR A 442 -15.84 12.38 6.71
C THR A 442 -15.14 12.99 7.92
N ALA A 443 -15.61 12.67 9.11
CA ALA A 443 -15.04 13.14 10.38
C ALA A 443 -13.52 12.91 10.46
N HIS A 444 -12.81 13.80 11.13
CA HIS A 444 -11.35 13.81 11.35
C HIS A 444 -10.45 13.99 10.10
N VAL A 445 -11.02 13.99 8.90
CA VAL A 445 -10.32 14.24 7.63
C VAL A 445 -11.14 15.09 6.68
N GLN A 446 -12.20 15.73 7.18
CA GLN A 446 -13.09 16.56 6.39
C GLN A 446 -12.37 17.82 5.88
N ALA A 447 -12.78 18.27 4.71
CA ALA A 447 -12.29 19.51 4.13
C ALA A 447 -12.62 20.72 5.01
N ASP A 448 -11.63 21.59 5.24
CA ASP A 448 -11.83 22.91 5.87
C ASP A 448 -12.66 23.82 4.96
N TYR A 449 -12.44 23.69 3.62
CA TYR A 449 -13.18 24.45 2.61
C TYR A 449 -13.60 23.55 1.45
N HIS A 450 -14.85 23.69 1.02
CA HIS A 450 -15.37 23.07 -0.19
C HIS A 450 -15.83 24.15 -1.17
N LEU A 451 -15.05 24.36 -2.23
CA LEU A 451 -15.37 25.30 -3.30
C LEU A 451 -16.13 24.54 -4.39
N LYS A 452 -17.45 24.55 -4.30
CA LYS A 452 -18.35 23.85 -5.21
C LYS A 452 -18.56 24.65 -6.49
N LEU A 453 -17.68 24.46 -7.44
CA LEU A 453 -17.70 25.17 -8.72
C LEU A 453 -18.66 24.54 -9.73
N ARG A 454 -19.03 25.29 -10.77
CA ARG A 454 -19.72 24.74 -11.94
C ARG A 454 -18.70 24.05 -12.85
N PRO A 455 -19.04 22.90 -13.48
CA PRO A 455 -18.17 22.29 -14.48
C PRO A 455 -17.73 23.31 -15.56
N GLY A 456 -16.45 23.33 -15.89
CA GLY A 456 -15.86 24.25 -16.85
C GLY A 456 -15.36 25.60 -16.27
N THR A 457 -15.54 25.85 -14.96
CA THR A 457 -15.14 27.12 -14.32
C THR A 457 -13.87 27.02 -13.45
N ASN A 458 -13.09 25.97 -13.59
CA ASN A 458 -11.85 25.76 -12.80
C ASN A 458 -10.87 26.93 -12.94
N VAL A 459 -10.69 27.45 -14.19
CA VAL A 459 -9.78 28.56 -14.46
C VAL A 459 -10.21 29.81 -13.71
N ALA A 460 -11.53 30.09 -13.66
CA ALA A 460 -12.08 31.22 -12.91
C ALA A 460 -11.75 31.13 -11.42
N VAL A 461 -11.96 29.94 -10.79
CA VAL A 461 -11.67 29.73 -9.37
C VAL A 461 -10.17 29.89 -9.07
N VAL A 462 -9.29 29.33 -9.92
CA VAL A 462 -7.84 29.46 -9.74
C VAL A 462 -7.40 30.92 -9.88
N ASN A 463 -7.92 31.64 -10.87
CA ASN A 463 -7.62 33.05 -11.05
C ASN A 463 -8.15 33.92 -9.89
N ALA A 464 -9.32 33.58 -9.30
CA ALA A 464 -9.82 34.25 -8.12
C ALA A 464 -8.90 34.09 -6.91
N LEU A 465 -8.43 32.87 -6.65
CA LEU A 465 -7.46 32.60 -5.60
C LEU A 465 -6.16 33.37 -5.82
N ALA A 466 -5.65 33.35 -7.06
CA ALA A 466 -4.44 34.07 -7.43
C ALA A 466 -4.61 35.59 -7.27
N HIS A 467 -5.77 36.14 -7.68
CA HIS A 467 -6.09 37.56 -7.52
C HIS A 467 -6.02 38.00 -6.04
N VAL A 468 -6.64 37.22 -5.15
CA VAL A 468 -6.62 37.52 -3.71
C VAL A 468 -5.17 37.47 -3.18
N ILE A 469 -4.40 36.43 -3.51
CA ILE A 469 -3.00 36.29 -3.09
C ILE A 469 -2.15 37.49 -3.50
N ILE A 470 -2.35 37.99 -4.74
CA ILE A 470 -1.59 39.13 -5.27
C ILE A 470 -2.07 40.45 -4.64
N THR A 471 -3.38 40.70 -4.59
CA THR A 471 -3.93 41.98 -4.13
C THR A 471 -3.81 42.19 -2.62
N GLU A 472 -3.77 41.11 -1.85
CA GLU A 472 -3.56 41.13 -0.39
C GLU A 472 -2.08 40.99 0.04
N ASN A 473 -1.16 41.03 -0.95
CA ASN A 473 0.29 40.92 -0.70
C ASN A 473 0.69 39.63 0.08
N LEU A 474 0.07 38.51 -0.23
CA LEU A 474 0.33 37.20 0.37
C LEU A 474 1.39 36.37 -0.38
N VAL A 475 2.08 36.99 -1.34
CA VAL A 475 3.11 36.34 -2.16
C VAL A 475 4.38 36.13 -1.35
N ASP A 476 4.93 34.91 -1.41
CA ASP A 476 6.27 34.62 -0.96
C ASP A 476 7.29 35.12 -1.99
N GLU A 477 7.75 36.36 -1.80
CA GLU A 477 8.67 37.02 -2.74
C GLU A 477 10.04 36.32 -2.79
N ASP A 478 10.49 35.73 -1.69
CA ASP A 478 11.76 34.99 -1.65
C ASP A 478 11.67 33.73 -2.53
N PHE A 479 10.56 33.00 -2.44
CA PHE A 479 10.31 31.87 -3.31
C PHE A 479 10.24 32.29 -4.77
N VAL A 480 9.49 33.36 -5.08
CA VAL A 480 9.34 33.88 -6.45
C VAL A 480 10.70 34.26 -7.03
N ASN A 481 11.51 35.03 -6.27
CA ASN A 481 12.83 35.46 -6.72
C ASN A 481 13.81 34.28 -6.94
N ALA A 482 13.68 33.23 -6.15
CA ALA A 482 14.57 32.06 -6.22
C ALA A 482 14.16 31.07 -7.31
N ARG A 483 12.85 30.99 -7.67
CA ARG A 483 12.30 29.85 -8.43
C ARG A 483 11.55 30.23 -9.70
N CYS A 484 11.16 31.48 -9.89
CA CYS A 484 10.36 31.90 -11.03
C CYS A 484 11.17 32.77 -12.02
N ASP A 485 10.80 32.75 -13.29
CA ASP A 485 11.22 33.80 -14.24
C ASP A 485 10.47 35.07 -13.90
N ILE A 486 11.20 36.05 -13.41
CA ILE A 486 10.62 37.31 -12.89
C ILE A 486 9.84 38.08 -13.94
N THR A 487 10.30 38.06 -15.20
CA THR A 487 9.63 38.74 -16.30
C THR A 487 8.25 38.13 -16.57
N SER A 488 8.19 36.82 -16.65
CA SER A 488 6.94 36.07 -16.86
C SER A 488 6.02 36.21 -15.66
N PHE A 489 6.56 36.13 -14.44
CA PHE A 489 5.79 36.30 -13.22
C PHE A 489 5.15 37.68 -13.12
N ASN A 490 5.87 38.76 -13.42
CA ASN A 490 5.33 40.12 -13.38
C ASN A 490 4.24 40.35 -14.44
N LYS A 491 4.38 39.78 -15.64
CA LYS A 491 3.30 39.82 -16.66
C LYS A 491 2.04 39.12 -16.16
N TRP A 492 2.20 37.95 -15.56
CA TRP A 492 1.10 37.20 -14.98
C TRP A 492 0.49 37.92 -13.78
N ARG A 493 1.32 38.52 -12.88
CA ARG A 493 0.88 39.35 -11.75
C ARG A 493 -0.02 40.50 -12.24
N THR A 494 0.40 41.22 -13.25
CA THR A 494 -0.42 42.33 -13.84
C THR A 494 -1.74 41.79 -14.37
N PHE A 495 -1.69 40.74 -15.17
CA PHE A 495 -2.90 40.09 -15.71
C PHE A 495 -3.89 39.71 -14.61
N VAL A 496 -3.42 39.05 -13.56
CA VAL A 496 -4.27 38.58 -12.45
C VAL A 496 -4.81 39.76 -11.61
N SER A 497 -4.02 40.82 -11.41
CA SER A 497 -4.44 42.03 -10.68
C SER A 497 -5.55 42.76 -11.41
N ASP A 498 -5.52 42.78 -12.74
CA ASP A 498 -6.53 43.43 -13.57
C ASP A 498 -7.86 42.67 -13.66
N LEU A 499 -7.89 41.43 -13.18
CA LEU A 499 -9.11 40.61 -13.12
C LEU A 499 -10.02 41.16 -12.01
N SER A 500 -11.22 41.57 -12.35
CA SER A 500 -12.25 41.84 -11.38
C SER A 500 -12.89 40.56 -10.89
N LEU A 501 -13.21 40.46 -9.59
CA LEU A 501 -13.95 39.32 -9.01
C LEU A 501 -15.29 39.06 -9.72
N ILE A 502 -15.88 40.08 -10.36
CA ILE A 502 -17.09 39.90 -11.16
C ILE A 502 -16.82 39.19 -12.50
N HIS A 503 -15.60 39.24 -13.00
CA HIS A 503 -15.17 38.49 -14.20
C HIS A 503 -14.79 37.06 -13.89
N ILE A 504 -14.63 36.74 -12.62
CA ILE A 504 -14.20 35.46 -12.12
C ILE A 504 -15.39 34.73 -11.49
#